data_2cf52637f91384f3236d26216e40b908
#
_entry.id   2cf52637f91384f3236d26216e40b908
#
_cell.length_a   1.000
_cell.length_b   1.000
_cell.length_c   1.000
_cell.angle_alpha   90.00
_cell.angle_beta   90.00
_cell.angle_gamma   90.00
#
_symmetry.space_group_name_H-M   'P 1'
#
loop_
_entity.id
_entity.type
_entity.pdbx_description
1 polymer ?
#
loop_
_entity_poly.entity_id
_entity_poly.type
_entity_poly.pdbx_seq_one_letter_code
_entity_poly.pdbx_strand_id
1 'polypeptide(L)'
;MAGTILTIVGAAVFLGAVMTLGDFVWAYFNVRHTAMSGVLHGVAMCLCLGAVVGARAGRLLAGLLAGPLIGVLAAGAFYALAPTFRWGAMLPAWMLFWICFALLQHALVRETLPRALGRGLVAAVASGLAFYAISGIWTNPPRGGPNYLVLLLYWSFAFLPGFVTLFAGAPARRGGATL
;
A
#
# COMPACT_ATOMS: atom_id res chain seq x y z
N MET A 1 -22.93 -4.24 -3.01
CA MET A 1 -22.07 -3.20 -3.61
C MET A 1 -21.65 -2.13 -2.60
N ALA A 2 -22.56 -1.52 -1.84
CA ALA A 2 -22.22 -0.46 -0.87
C ALA A 2 -21.12 -0.86 0.13
N GLY A 3 -21.19 -2.06 0.72
CA GLY A 3 -20.16 -2.54 1.67
C GLY A 3 -18.75 -2.67 1.06
N THR A 4 -18.66 -3.02 -0.22
CA THR A 4 -17.35 -3.10 -0.90
C THR A 4 -16.76 -1.71 -1.12
N ILE A 5 -17.57 -0.74 -1.53
CA ILE A 5 -17.14 0.65 -1.72
C ILE A 5 -16.66 1.23 -0.39
N LEU A 6 -17.43 1.05 0.67
CA LEU A 6 -17.05 1.52 2.01
C LEU A 6 -15.72 0.89 2.48
N THR A 7 -15.53 -0.40 2.22
CA THR A 7 -14.27 -1.08 2.54
C THR A 7 -13.09 -0.50 1.75
N ILE A 8 -13.26 -0.25 0.46
CA ILE A 8 -12.21 0.30 -0.41
C ILE A 8 -11.81 1.71 0.05
N VAL A 9 -12.80 2.58 0.23
CA VAL A 9 -12.56 3.97 0.66
C VAL A 9 -11.98 3.99 2.07
N GLY A 10 -12.58 3.23 3.00
CA GLY A 10 -12.09 3.12 4.36
C GLY A 10 -10.65 2.61 4.44
N ALA A 11 -10.29 1.60 3.65
CA ALA A 11 -8.91 1.09 3.57
C ALA A 11 -7.94 2.14 3.02
N ALA A 12 -8.32 2.87 1.97
CA ALA A 12 -7.49 3.91 1.38
C ALA A 12 -7.25 5.05 2.38
N VAL A 13 -8.29 5.52 3.07
CA VAL A 13 -8.17 6.58 4.09
C VAL A 13 -7.37 6.09 5.30
N PHE A 14 -7.59 4.86 5.75
CA PHE A 14 -6.81 4.25 6.84
C PHE A 14 -5.32 4.20 6.51
N LEU A 15 -4.95 3.70 5.32
CA LEU A 15 -3.56 3.69 4.89
C LEU A 15 -3.01 5.12 4.71
N GLY A 16 -3.83 6.03 4.19
CA GLY A 16 -3.48 7.45 4.10
C GLY A 16 -3.12 8.04 5.47
N ALA A 17 -3.92 7.73 6.50
CA ALA A 17 -3.67 8.17 7.86
C ALA A 17 -2.38 7.56 8.46
N VAL A 18 -2.15 6.25 8.24
CA VAL A 18 -0.92 5.55 8.68
C VAL A 18 0.31 6.20 8.05
N MET A 19 0.29 6.47 6.74
CA MET A 19 1.41 7.08 6.04
C MET A 19 1.66 8.52 6.48
N THR A 20 0.60 9.31 6.64
CA THR A 20 0.69 10.68 7.14
C THR A 20 1.26 10.73 8.56
N LEU A 21 0.82 9.80 9.43
CA LEU A 21 1.36 9.67 10.78
C LEU A 21 2.85 9.29 10.75
N GLY A 22 3.25 8.37 9.86
CA GLY A 22 4.64 8.01 9.63
C GLY A 22 5.47 9.24 9.23
N ASP A 23 5.00 10.01 8.25
CA ASP A 23 5.67 11.25 7.82
C ASP A 23 5.82 12.25 8.95
N PHE A 24 4.79 12.40 9.81
CA PHE A 24 4.85 13.23 11.00
C PHE A 24 5.92 12.74 11.99
N VAL A 25 5.90 11.44 12.33
CA VAL A 25 6.86 10.83 13.27
C VAL A 25 8.30 11.00 12.79
N TRP A 26 8.57 10.70 11.50
CA TRP A 26 9.91 10.87 10.94
C TRP A 26 10.36 12.33 10.90
N ALA A 27 9.43 13.26 10.70
CA ALA A 27 9.73 14.68 10.78
C ALA A 27 10.05 15.12 12.22
N TYR A 28 9.25 14.66 13.18
CA TYR A 28 9.42 14.99 14.59
C TYR A 28 10.78 14.53 15.15
N PHE A 29 11.18 13.29 14.83
CA PHE A 29 12.47 12.74 15.25
C PHE A 29 13.65 13.15 14.36
N ASN A 30 13.42 13.94 13.34
CA ASN A 30 14.43 14.37 12.36
C ASN A 30 15.22 13.19 11.72
N VAL A 31 14.56 12.06 11.51
CA VAL A 31 15.16 10.84 10.91
C VAL A 31 14.72 10.63 9.46
N ARG A 32 14.14 11.65 8.83
CA ARG A 32 13.78 11.62 7.41
C ARG A 32 15.00 11.29 6.55
N HIS A 33 14.73 10.58 5.45
CA HIS A 33 15.72 10.22 4.43
C HIS A 33 16.80 9.22 4.87
N THR A 34 16.66 8.61 6.04
CA THR A 34 17.53 7.46 6.39
C THR A 34 16.96 6.17 5.78
N ALA A 35 17.84 5.23 5.41
CA ALA A 35 17.42 3.91 4.93
C ALA A 35 16.55 3.20 5.98
N MET A 36 16.89 3.34 7.25
CA MET A 36 16.13 2.74 8.36
C MET A 36 14.70 3.30 8.41
N SER A 37 14.52 4.63 8.33
CA SER A 37 13.18 5.22 8.33
C SER A 37 12.36 4.76 7.14
N GLY A 38 12.96 4.65 5.95
CA GLY A 38 12.28 4.15 4.75
C GLY A 38 11.85 2.68 4.87
N VAL A 39 12.72 1.81 5.41
CA VAL A 39 12.38 0.40 5.65
C VAL A 39 11.25 0.28 6.68
N LEU A 40 11.37 0.96 7.82
CA LEU A 40 10.33 0.92 8.87
C LEU A 40 9.00 1.47 8.38
N HIS A 41 9.02 2.54 7.58
CA HIS A 41 7.83 3.11 6.96
C HIS A 41 7.16 2.13 5.99
N GLY A 42 7.94 1.49 5.11
CA GLY A 42 7.46 0.45 4.20
C GLY A 42 6.89 -0.77 4.95
N VAL A 43 7.56 -1.21 6.01
CA VAL A 43 7.09 -2.32 6.86
C VAL A 43 5.77 -1.96 7.55
N ALA A 44 5.66 -0.77 8.16
CA ALA A 44 4.44 -0.31 8.82
C ALA A 44 3.26 -0.19 7.83
N MET A 45 3.52 0.40 6.67
CA MET A 45 2.55 0.48 5.57
C MET A 45 2.06 -0.91 5.16
N CYS A 46 2.98 -1.82 4.86
CA CYS A 46 2.64 -3.15 4.37
C CYS A 46 2.04 -4.05 5.47
N LEU A 47 2.38 -3.84 6.75
CA LEU A 47 1.69 -4.48 7.88
C LEU A 47 0.21 -4.10 7.88
N CYS A 48 -0.10 -2.81 7.78
CA CYS A 48 -1.47 -2.31 7.77
C CYS A 48 -2.23 -2.76 6.52
N LEU A 49 -1.59 -2.72 5.35
CA LEU A 49 -2.17 -3.24 4.11
C LEU A 49 -2.43 -4.74 4.20
N GLY A 50 -1.49 -5.51 4.76
CA GLY A 50 -1.62 -6.93 5.03
C GLY A 50 -2.78 -7.24 5.97
N ALA A 51 -2.95 -6.42 7.02
CA ALA A 51 -4.09 -6.53 7.92
C ALA A 51 -5.42 -6.35 7.18
N VAL A 52 -5.52 -5.34 6.31
CA VAL A 52 -6.73 -5.07 5.51
C VAL A 52 -7.03 -6.25 4.56
N VAL A 53 -6.04 -6.73 3.82
CA VAL A 53 -6.19 -7.85 2.88
C VAL A 53 -6.52 -9.14 3.64
N GLY A 54 -5.83 -9.42 4.74
CA GLY A 54 -6.05 -10.59 5.57
C GLY A 54 -7.43 -10.58 6.25
N ALA A 55 -7.85 -9.44 6.81
CA ALA A 55 -9.17 -9.29 7.42
C ALA A 55 -10.29 -9.55 6.39
N ARG A 56 -10.16 -8.98 5.19
CA ARG A 56 -11.11 -9.21 4.11
C ARG A 56 -11.19 -10.68 3.69
N ALA A 57 -10.07 -11.39 3.69
CA ALA A 57 -10.01 -12.82 3.41
C ALA A 57 -10.43 -13.69 4.61
N GLY A 58 -10.71 -13.11 5.78
CA GLY A 58 -10.97 -13.84 7.02
C GLY A 58 -9.74 -14.58 7.58
N ARG A 59 -8.54 -14.10 7.24
CA ARG A 59 -7.25 -14.67 7.64
C ARG A 59 -6.30 -13.55 8.09
N LEU A 60 -6.74 -12.76 9.06
CA LEU A 60 -6.03 -11.57 9.56
C LEU A 60 -4.57 -11.87 9.91
N LEU A 61 -4.32 -12.95 10.67
CA LEU A 61 -2.95 -13.30 11.08
C LEU A 61 -2.02 -13.55 9.89
N ALA A 62 -2.50 -14.24 8.87
CA ALA A 62 -1.70 -14.47 7.65
C ALA A 62 -1.36 -13.15 6.94
N GLY A 63 -2.29 -12.21 6.89
CA GLY A 63 -2.04 -10.87 6.36
C GLY A 63 -1.04 -10.07 7.19
N LEU A 64 -1.17 -10.10 8.52
CA LEU A 64 -0.24 -9.44 9.45
C LEU A 64 1.17 -9.98 9.37
N LEU A 65 1.35 -11.28 9.14
CA LEU A 65 2.68 -11.90 8.99
C LEU A 65 3.29 -11.64 7.61
N ALA A 66 2.48 -11.71 6.55
CA ALA A 66 2.97 -11.50 5.19
C ALA A 66 3.26 -10.02 4.89
N GLY A 67 2.49 -9.09 5.46
CA GLY A 67 2.64 -7.67 5.22
C GLY A 67 4.06 -7.14 5.45
N PRO A 68 4.66 -7.32 6.65
CA PRO A 68 6.03 -6.90 6.94
C PRO A 68 7.06 -7.47 5.98
N LEU A 69 6.94 -8.75 5.59
CA LEU A 69 7.84 -9.39 4.63
C LEU A 69 7.76 -8.72 3.26
N ILE A 70 6.55 -8.42 2.80
CA ILE A 70 6.33 -7.65 1.57
C ILE A 70 6.94 -6.25 1.69
N GLY A 71 6.80 -5.60 2.85
CA GLY A 71 7.37 -4.28 3.12
C GLY A 71 8.89 -4.27 3.06
N VAL A 72 9.54 -5.26 3.67
CA VAL A 72 11.01 -5.43 3.58
C VAL A 72 11.44 -5.67 2.13
N LEU A 73 10.72 -6.51 1.39
CA LEU A 73 11.03 -6.82 0.00
C LEU A 73 10.90 -5.57 -0.89
N ALA A 74 9.83 -4.80 -0.74
CA ALA A 74 9.60 -3.58 -1.50
C ALA A 74 10.63 -2.48 -1.16
N ALA A 75 10.93 -2.29 0.13
CA ALA A 75 11.97 -1.36 0.56
C ALA A 75 13.36 -1.80 0.06
N GLY A 76 13.67 -3.10 0.12
CA GLY A 76 14.90 -3.67 -0.43
C GLY A 76 15.04 -3.40 -1.92
N ALA A 77 13.97 -3.59 -2.70
CA ALA A 77 13.95 -3.28 -4.12
C ALA A 77 14.19 -1.77 -4.38
N PHE A 78 13.56 -0.90 -3.59
CA PHE A 78 13.82 0.54 -3.68
C PHE A 78 15.29 0.87 -3.46
N TYR A 79 15.88 0.44 -2.33
CA TYR A 79 17.28 0.77 -2.01
C TYR A 79 18.29 0.12 -2.94
N ALA A 80 18.00 -1.06 -3.48
CA ALA A 80 18.84 -1.69 -4.50
C ALA A 80 18.85 -0.92 -5.82
N LEU A 81 17.73 -0.31 -6.20
CA LEU A 81 17.57 0.41 -7.46
C LEU A 81 17.86 1.91 -7.33
N ALA A 82 17.76 2.49 -6.14
CA ALA A 82 17.93 3.92 -5.90
C ALA A 82 19.29 4.49 -6.35
N PRO A 83 20.44 3.80 -6.23
CA PRO A 83 21.70 4.32 -6.74
C PRO A 83 21.69 4.61 -8.24
N THR A 84 20.94 3.82 -9.02
CA THR A 84 20.87 3.96 -10.49
C THR A 84 19.69 4.85 -10.91
N PHE A 85 18.51 4.61 -10.34
CA PHE A 85 17.26 5.24 -10.77
C PHE A 85 16.83 6.41 -9.88
N ARG A 86 17.55 6.68 -8.78
CA ARG A 86 17.21 7.73 -7.81
C ARG A 86 15.74 7.60 -7.39
N TRP A 87 14.98 8.68 -7.47
CA TRP A 87 13.55 8.68 -7.14
C TRP A 87 12.69 7.76 -8.01
N GLY A 88 13.13 7.50 -9.25
CA GLY A 88 12.48 6.55 -10.16
C GLY A 88 12.43 5.10 -9.64
N ALA A 89 13.30 4.74 -8.69
CA ALA A 89 13.28 3.43 -8.03
C ALA A 89 11.98 3.16 -7.23
N MET A 90 11.24 4.22 -6.89
CA MET A 90 9.94 4.07 -6.21
C MET A 90 8.91 3.34 -7.07
N LEU A 91 8.91 3.53 -8.41
CA LEU A 91 7.92 2.87 -9.27
C LEU A 91 8.03 1.34 -9.22
N PRO A 92 9.18 0.72 -9.50
CA PRO A 92 9.31 -0.73 -9.41
C PRO A 92 9.08 -1.27 -8.00
N ALA A 93 9.48 -0.55 -6.94
CA ALA A 93 9.19 -0.94 -5.56
C ALA A 93 7.68 -0.90 -5.27
N TRP A 94 6.99 0.14 -5.75
CA TRP A 94 5.54 0.29 -5.64
C TRP A 94 4.79 -0.80 -6.43
N MET A 95 5.28 -1.12 -7.64
CA MET A 95 4.72 -2.21 -8.44
C MET A 95 4.90 -3.56 -7.75
N LEU A 96 6.08 -3.81 -7.21
CA LEU A 96 6.40 -5.07 -6.54
C LEU A 96 5.46 -5.34 -5.36
N PHE A 97 5.23 -4.35 -4.49
CA PHE A 97 4.36 -4.60 -3.35
C PHE A 97 2.91 -4.86 -3.75
N TRP A 98 2.34 -4.15 -4.75
CA TRP A 98 0.98 -4.42 -5.21
C TRP A 98 0.83 -5.81 -5.84
N ILE A 99 1.82 -6.25 -6.61
CA ILE A 99 1.86 -7.62 -7.14
C ILE A 99 1.93 -8.64 -6.01
N CYS A 100 2.79 -8.41 -5.01
CA CYS A 100 2.89 -9.29 -3.84
C CYS A 100 1.57 -9.36 -3.05
N PHE A 101 0.85 -8.24 -2.87
CA PHE A 101 -0.46 -8.24 -2.22
C PHE A 101 -1.55 -8.94 -3.05
N ALA A 102 -1.49 -8.86 -4.37
CA ALA A 102 -2.38 -9.62 -5.23
C ALA A 102 -2.10 -11.12 -5.14
N LEU A 103 -0.84 -11.54 -5.07
CA LEU A 103 -0.44 -12.93 -4.83
C LEU A 103 -0.83 -13.42 -3.44
N LEU A 104 -0.67 -12.58 -2.41
CA LEU A 104 -1.16 -12.88 -1.08
C LEU A 104 -2.68 -13.10 -1.09
N GLN A 105 -3.44 -12.22 -1.72
CA GLN A 105 -4.88 -12.38 -1.87
C GLN A 105 -5.23 -13.67 -2.62
N HIS A 106 -4.53 -13.99 -3.72
CA HIS A 106 -4.67 -15.27 -4.41
C HIS A 106 -4.53 -16.46 -3.47
N ALA A 107 -3.47 -16.48 -2.66
CA ALA A 107 -3.21 -17.55 -1.70
C ALA A 107 -4.30 -17.65 -0.60
N LEU A 108 -4.85 -16.51 -0.18
CA LEU A 108 -5.85 -16.43 0.88
C LEU A 108 -7.26 -16.83 0.43
N VAL A 109 -7.68 -16.39 -0.79
CA VAL A 109 -9.05 -16.61 -1.30
C VAL A 109 -9.15 -17.65 -2.41
N ARG A 110 -8.02 -18.26 -2.80
CA ARG A 110 -7.94 -19.31 -3.83
C ARG A 110 -8.49 -18.89 -5.19
N GLU A 111 -8.26 -17.64 -5.60
CA GLU A 111 -8.55 -17.25 -6.97
C GLU A 111 -7.49 -17.80 -7.94
N THR A 112 -7.71 -17.69 -9.25
CA THR A 112 -6.74 -18.17 -10.26
C THR A 112 -5.53 -17.26 -10.34
N LEU A 113 -4.33 -17.82 -10.52
CA LEU A 113 -3.08 -17.07 -10.59
C LEU A 113 -3.07 -16.01 -11.71
N PRO A 114 -3.54 -16.27 -12.95
CA PRO A 114 -3.58 -15.25 -13.99
C PRO A 114 -4.45 -14.05 -13.61
N ARG A 115 -5.58 -14.30 -12.93
CA ARG A 115 -6.46 -13.23 -12.47
C ARG A 115 -5.80 -12.39 -11.37
N ALA A 116 -5.11 -13.03 -10.44
CA ALA A 116 -4.37 -12.35 -9.38
C ALA A 116 -3.26 -11.48 -9.96
N LEU A 117 -2.45 -12.02 -10.88
CA LEU A 117 -1.38 -11.26 -11.54
C LEU A 117 -1.94 -10.09 -12.36
N GLY A 118 -3.02 -10.28 -13.11
CA GLY A 118 -3.68 -9.20 -13.83
C GLY A 118 -4.14 -8.07 -12.92
N ARG A 119 -4.76 -8.42 -11.78
CA ARG A 119 -5.16 -7.42 -10.77
C ARG A 119 -3.96 -6.73 -10.14
N GLY A 120 -2.92 -7.49 -9.77
CA GLY A 120 -1.70 -6.94 -9.21
C GLY A 120 -1.04 -5.94 -10.15
N LEU A 121 -0.96 -6.27 -11.44
CA LEU A 121 -0.38 -5.39 -12.44
C LEU A 121 -1.21 -4.11 -12.63
N VAL A 122 -2.53 -4.23 -12.75
CA VAL A 122 -3.41 -3.05 -12.87
C VAL A 122 -3.36 -2.20 -11.59
N ALA A 123 -3.36 -2.82 -10.41
CA ALA A 123 -3.20 -2.12 -9.13
C ALA A 123 -1.85 -1.37 -9.08
N ALA A 124 -0.77 -2.04 -9.49
CA ALA A 124 0.57 -1.49 -9.52
C ALA A 124 0.66 -0.25 -10.42
N VAL A 125 0.15 -0.36 -11.65
CA VAL A 125 0.20 0.75 -12.62
C VAL A 125 -0.72 1.89 -12.17
N ALA A 126 -1.98 1.62 -11.83
CA ALA A 126 -2.95 2.66 -11.49
C ALA A 126 -2.57 3.40 -10.21
N SER A 127 -2.16 2.66 -9.16
CA SER A 127 -1.72 3.25 -7.90
C SER A 127 -0.35 3.93 -8.04
N GLY A 128 0.56 3.37 -8.86
CA GLY A 128 1.84 3.98 -9.16
C GLY A 128 1.70 5.32 -9.88
N LEU A 129 0.84 5.40 -10.90
CA LEU A 129 0.54 6.65 -11.58
C LEU A 129 -0.08 7.69 -10.64
N ALA A 130 -1.04 7.27 -9.78
CA ALA A 130 -1.63 8.14 -8.77
C ALA A 130 -0.55 8.66 -7.80
N PHE A 131 0.34 7.79 -7.31
CA PHE A 131 1.46 8.18 -6.46
C PHE A 131 2.37 9.21 -7.12
N TYR A 132 2.77 9.00 -8.38
CA TYR A 132 3.63 9.96 -9.09
C TYR A 132 2.93 11.27 -9.39
N ALA A 133 1.65 11.26 -9.70
CA ALA A 133 0.88 12.48 -9.93
C ALA A 133 0.88 13.41 -8.70
N ILE A 134 0.91 12.82 -7.49
CA ILE A 134 0.91 13.57 -6.22
C ILE A 134 2.33 13.77 -5.64
N SER A 135 3.32 12.99 -6.05
CA SER A 135 4.68 13.00 -5.47
C SER A 135 5.44 14.30 -5.75
N GLY A 136 5.08 15.06 -6.77
CA GLY A 136 5.63 16.37 -7.05
C GLY A 136 5.53 17.35 -5.87
N ILE A 137 4.60 17.09 -4.96
CA ILE A 137 4.39 17.89 -3.75
C ILE A 137 5.49 17.64 -2.72
N TRP A 138 6.08 16.44 -2.69
CA TRP A 138 7.19 16.13 -1.77
C TRP A 138 8.54 16.62 -2.28
N THR A 139 8.69 16.71 -3.58
CA THR A 139 9.90 17.30 -4.21
C THR A 139 9.92 18.82 -4.09
N ASN A 140 8.75 19.44 -3.96
CA ASN A 140 8.58 20.90 -3.81
C ASN A 140 7.64 21.18 -2.61
N PRO A 141 8.08 20.96 -1.37
CA PRO A 141 7.24 21.19 -0.21
C PRO A 141 6.80 22.65 -0.13
N PRO A 142 5.53 22.93 0.21
CA PRO A 142 5.05 24.29 0.34
C PRO A 142 5.85 25.06 1.38
N ARG A 143 6.12 26.34 1.12
CA ARG A 143 6.73 27.25 2.09
C ARG A 143 5.85 27.30 3.34
N GLY A 144 6.34 26.88 4.51
CA GLY A 144 5.59 26.87 5.77
C GLY A 144 5.43 25.50 6.41
N GLY A 145 6.01 24.47 5.82
CA GLY A 145 5.98 23.08 6.36
C GLY A 145 4.85 22.22 5.80
N PRO A 146 4.81 20.94 6.19
CA PRO A 146 3.86 19.97 5.64
C PRO A 146 2.44 20.24 6.14
N ASN A 147 1.48 20.31 5.20
CA ASN A 147 0.07 20.30 5.54
C ASN A 147 -0.39 18.82 5.64
N TYR A 148 -0.52 18.31 6.87
CA TYR A 148 -0.85 16.91 7.12
C TYR A 148 -2.23 16.50 6.61
N LEU A 149 -3.22 17.42 6.54
CA LEU A 149 -4.50 17.13 5.92
C LEU A 149 -4.35 16.87 4.41
N VAL A 150 -3.55 17.67 3.75
CA VAL A 150 -3.23 17.50 2.33
C VAL A 150 -2.46 16.19 2.12
N LEU A 151 -1.50 15.86 2.98
CA LEU A 151 -0.78 14.58 2.93
C LEU A 151 -1.71 13.39 3.10
N LEU A 152 -2.65 13.46 4.04
CA LEU A 152 -3.68 12.43 4.23
C LEU A 152 -4.48 12.17 2.94
N LEU A 153 -4.94 13.24 2.31
CA LEU A 153 -5.69 13.13 1.05
C LEU A 153 -4.85 12.52 -0.06
N TYR A 154 -3.60 12.97 -0.21
CA TYR A 154 -2.70 12.46 -1.24
C TYR A 154 -2.37 10.98 -1.07
N TRP A 155 -2.00 10.56 0.13
CA TRP A 155 -1.79 9.15 0.43
C TRP A 155 -3.05 8.31 0.18
N SER A 156 -4.21 8.80 0.61
CA SER A 156 -5.48 8.12 0.35
C SER A 156 -5.74 7.95 -1.15
N PHE A 157 -5.49 8.98 -1.95
CA PHE A 157 -5.60 8.92 -3.41
C PHE A 157 -4.59 7.96 -4.05
N ALA A 158 -3.35 7.87 -3.53
CA ALA A 158 -2.35 6.95 -4.04
C ALA A 158 -2.75 5.49 -3.83
N PHE A 159 -3.38 5.15 -2.69
CA PHE A 159 -3.81 3.79 -2.38
C PHE A 159 -5.13 3.39 -3.03
N LEU A 160 -6.03 4.36 -3.26
CA LEU A 160 -7.40 4.10 -3.71
C LEU A 160 -7.48 3.23 -4.98
N PRO A 161 -6.75 3.51 -6.07
CA PRO A 161 -6.80 2.69 -7.28
C PRO A 161 -6.35 1.26 -7.06
N GLY A 162 -5.34 1.07 -6.21
CA GLY A 162 -4.86 -0.26 -5.83
C GLY A 162 -5.93 -1.08 -5.11
N PHE A 163 -6.61 -0.50 -4.13
CA PHE A 163 -7.71 -1.17 -3.43
C PHE A 163 -8.93 -1.41 -4.32
N VAL A 164 -9.28 -0.46 -5.19
CA VAL A 164 -10.33 -0.68 -6.20
C VAL A 164 -10.01 -1.94 -6.99
N THR A 165 -8.81 -2.04 -7.52
CA THR A 165 -8.40 -3.16 -8.37
C THR A 165 -8.34 -4.48 -7.60
N LEU A 166 -7.79 -4.49 -6.39
CA LEU A 166 -7.70 -5.70 -5.59
C LEU A 166 -9.07 -6.20 -5.13
N PHE A 167 -9.98 -5.29 -4.75
CA PHE A 167 -11.22 -5.65 -4.09
C PHE A 167 -12.45 -5.65 -5.00
N ALA A 168 -12.43 -4.95 -6.14
CA ALA A 168 -13.50 -5.01 -7.10
C ALA A 168 -13.60 -6.42 -7.71
N GLY A 169 -14.79 -7.03 -7.58
CA GLY A 169 -15.06 -8.38 -8.09
C GLY A 169 -14.29 -9.52 -7.40
N ALA A 170 -13.58 -9.25 -6.29
CA ALA A 170 -13.09 -10.31 -5.43
C ALA A 170 -14.26 -10.92 -4.65
N PRO A 171 -14.38 -12.26 -4.58
CA PRO A 171 -15.42 -12.86 -3.76
C PRO A 171 -15.20 -12.44 -2.30
N ALA A 172 -16.16 -11.69 -1.74
CA ALA A 172 -16.22 -11.56 -0.30
C ALA A 172 -16.44 -12.97 0.27
N ARG A 173 -15.74 -13.30 1.35
CA ARG A 173 -15.99 -14.58 2.04
C ARG A 173 -17.49 -14.64 2.31
N ARG A 174 -18.19 -15.57 1.69
CA ARG A 174 -19.54 -15.95 2.15
C ARG A 174 -19.34 -16.44 3.57
N GLY A 175 -19.94 -15.76 4.53
CA GLY A 175 -19.92 -16.18 5.91
C GLY A 175 -20.30 -17.66 5.91
N GLY A 176 -19.34 -18.53 6.20
CA GLY A 176 -19.64 -19.94 6.38
C GLY A 176 -20.60 -20.01 7.54
N ALA A 177 -21.80 -20.51 7.28
CA ALA A 177 -22.64 -21.01 8.33
C ALA A 177 -21.76 -22.00 9.13
N THR A 178 -21.46 -21.63 10.35
CA THR A 178 -20.94 -22.57 11.35
C THR A 178 -22.02 -23.62 11.56
N LEU A 179 -21.77 -24.84 11.08
CA LEU A 179 -22.38 -26.01 11.66
C LEU A 179 -21.53 -26.42 12.86
#